data_54a8b21fb8b6b5704d4bc1be1801dc90
#
_entry.id   54a8b21fb8b6b5704d4bc1be1801dc90
#
_cell.length_a   1.000
_cell.length_b   1.000
_cell.length_c   1.000
_cell.angle_alpha   90.00
_cell.angle_beta   90.00
_cell.angle_gamma   90.00
#
_symmetry.space_group_name_H-M   'P 1'
#
loop_
_entity.id
_entity.type
_entity.pdbx_description
1 polymer ?
#
loop_
_entity_poly.entity_id
_entity_poly.type
_entity_poly.pdbx_seq_one_letter_code
_entity_poly.pdbx_strand_id
1 'polypeptide(L)'
;MLLFFAFGATHTKGGSSNHAALIEINGVIGEKDEVNAKDFFESIQRAYDSRGTKGIILKINSPGGSPVQAGMINDEIKRQKKLHPHIPVYAVVEDICASGGYYIAVAADEIFVDKASIVGSIGVLMDGFGFTDTMKKVGVERRLMTAGSNKAMLDPFSPVNSKQQAFVQEMLNQVHQQFIQVVKDGRGNRLKDSPDTFSGLFWNGEAAIKLGL
;
A
#
# COMPACT_ATOMS: atom_id res chain seq x y z
N MET A 1 17.25 25.28 13.74
CA MET A 1 15.97 25.53 14.45
C MET A 1 14.87 24.85 13.62
N LEU A 2 14.54 23.60 14.00
CA LEU A 2 13.50 22.81 13.33
C LEU A 2 12.11 23.30 13.82
N LEU A 3 11.29 23.75 12.89
CA LEU A 3 9.89 24.04 13.17
C LEU A 3 9.05 22.77 12.93
N PHE A 4 8.57 22.18 13.99
CA PHE A 4 7.51 21.17 13.97
C PHE A 4 6.19 21.83 13.62
N PHE A 5 5.56 21.46 12.51
CA PHE A 5 4.18 21.83 12.25
C PHE A 5 3.26 20.71 12.76
N ALA A 6 2.68 20.96 13.95
CA ALA A 6 1.49 20.26 14.40
C ALA A 6 0.31 20.65 13.50
N PHE A 7 -0.58 19.71 13.23
CA PHE A 7 -1.84 19.91 12.51
C PHE A 7 -2.69 21.00 13.19
N GLY A 8 -2.58 22.21 12.67
CA GLY A 8 -3.41 23.35 13.02
C GLY A 8 -3.51 24.25 11.81
N ALA A 9 -4.70 24.34 11.23
CA ALA A 9 -4.97 25.23 10.10
C ALA A 9 -4.80 26.67 10.51
N THR A 10 -3.66 27.27 10.19
CA THR A 10 -3.51 28.73 10.22
C THR A 10 -3.64 29.23 8.78
N HIS A 11 -4.74 29.91 8.49
CA HIS A 11 -4.90 30.71 7.28
C HIS A 11 -3.89 31.87 7.32
N THR A 12 -2.70 31.69 6.74
CA THR A 12 -1.88 32.80 6.36
C THR A 12 -2.27 33.24 4.94
N LYS A 13 -2.81 34.44 4.81
CA LYS A 13 -2.88 35.17 3.54
C LYS A 13 -1.44 35.56 3.13
N GLY A 14 -0.68 34.61 2.63
CA GLY A 14 0.64 34.82 2.04
C GLY A 14 0.52 34.71 0.53
N GLY A 15 1.18 35.58 -0.20
CA GLY A 15 1.25 35.51 -1.66
C GLY A 15 1.74 34.13 -2.12
N SER A 16 1.20 33.66 -3.25
CA SER A 16 1.49 32.37 -3.88
C SER A 16 2.98 32.27 -4.26
N SER A 17 3.81 31.85 -3.31
CA SER A 17 5.20 31.46 -3.61
C SER A 17 5.20 30.03 -4.19
N ASN A 18 6.08 29.79 -5.17
CA ASN A 18 6.29 28.44 -5.69
C ASN A 18 6.78 27.51 -4.56
N HIS A 19 6.16 26.34 -4.42
CA HIS A 19 6.50 25.36 -3.38
C HIS A 19 6.22 23.92 -3.87
N ALA A 20 6.80 22.94 -3.17
CA ALA A 20 6.41 21.55 -3.24
C ALA A 20 5.46 21.24 -2.07
N ALA A 21 4.36 20.53 -2.36
CA ALA A 21 3.48 20.02 -1.34
C ALA A 21 4.01 18.68 -0.82
N LEU A 22 4.07 18.51 0.51
CA LEU A 22 4.47 17.26 1.15
C LEU A 22 3.23 16.54 1.69
N ILE A 23 3.07 15.29 1.32
CA ILE A 23 2.03 14.38 1.85
C ILE A 23 2.75 13.20 2.50
N GLU A 24 2.47 12.96 3.77
CA GLU A 24 3.07 11.85 4.52
C GLU A 24 2.19 10.60 4.42
N ILE A 25 2.84 9.46 4.12
CA ILE A 25 2.27 8.11 4.10
C ILE A 25 3.07 7.31 5.12
N ASN A 26 2.70 7.43 6.39
CA ASN A 26 3.46 6.89 7.51
C ASN A 26 2.58 5.93 8.33
N GLY A 27 3.01 4.67 8.46
CA GLY A 27 2.30 3.64 9.20
C GLY A 27 1.55 2.64 8.32
N VAL A 28 0.65 1.89 8.94
CA VAL A 28 -0.16 0.84 8.29
C VAL A 28 -1.25 1.46 7.44
N ILE A 29 -1.51 0.85 6.28
CA ILE A 29 -2.54 1.28 5.34
C ILE A 29 -3.83 0.49 5.60
N GLY A 30 -4.90 1.17 6.00
CA GLY A 30 -6.19 0.56 6.26
C GLY A 30 -7.29 1.59 6.50
N GLU A 31 -8.56 1.18 6.53
CA GLU A 31 -9.69 2.11 6.66
C GLU A 31 -9.66 2.87 7.99
N LYS A 32 -9.16 2.24 9.05
CA LYS A 32 -9.11 2.78 10.43
C LYS A 32 -7.69 2.89 10.98
N ASP A 33 -6.70 2.72 10.11
CA ASP A 33 -5.28 2.80 10.44
C ASP A 33 -4.71 4.19 10.14
N GLU A 34 -3.41 4.37 10.33
CA GLU A 34 -2.73 5.65 10.20
C GLU A 34 -2.85 6.24 8.80
N VAL A 35 -2.91 5.37 7.77
CA VAL A 35 -3.04 5.78 6.37
C VAL A 35 -4.32 5.22 5.78
N ASN A 36 -5.23 6.09 5.37
CA ASN A 36 -6.45 5.68 4.69
C ASN A 36 -6.73 6.53 3.45
N ALA A 37 -7.50 5.98 2.52
CA ALA A 37 -7.79 6.63 1.24
C ALA A 37 -8.56 7.94 1.39
N LYS A 38 -9.48 8.04 2.36
CA LYS A 38 -10.28 9.25 2.56
C LYS A 38 -9.42 10.45 2.91
N ASP A 39 -8.58 10.33 3.92
CA ASP A 39 -7.71 11.42 4.39
C ASP A 39 -6.65 11.77 3.33
N PHE A 40 -6.17 10.74 2.62
CA PHE A 40 -5.27 10.95 1.48
C PHE A 40 -5.92 11.76 0.37
N PHE A 41 -7.18 11.46 0.00
CA PHE A 41 -7.91 12.19 -1.04
C PHE A 41 -8.05 13.68 -0.70
N GLU A 42 -8.38 13.99 0.55
CA GLU A 42 -8.44 15.38 1.01
C GLU A 42 -7.07 16.07 0.95
N SER A 43 -6.01 15.34 1.28
CA SER A 43 -4.64 15.89 1.30
C SER A 43 -4.11 16.16 -0.10
N ILE A 44 -4.28 15.21 -1.03
CA ILE A 44 -3.81 15.38 -2.40
C ILE A 44 -4.63 16.43 -3.16
N GLN A 45 -5.94 16.52 -2.91
CA GLN A 45 -6.79 17.54 -3.49
C GLN A 45 -6.33 18.94 -3.02
N ARG A 46 -6.12 19.14 -1.71
CA ARG A 46 -5.59 20.42 -1.19
C ARG A 46 -4.22 20.77 -1.77
N ALA A 47 -3.36 19.77 -2.01
CA ALA A 47 -2.05 19.98 -2.60
C ALA A 47 -2.15 20.53 -4.03
N TYR A 48 -3.05 19.98 -4.85
CA TYR A 48 -3.28 20.44 -6.21
C TYR A 48 -4.03 21.78 -6.29
N ASP A 49 -4.98 22.03 -5.38
CA ASP A 49 -5.74 23.28 -5.32
C ASP A 49 -4.90 24.48 -4.82
N SER A 50 -3.77 24.21 -4.18
CA SER A 50 -2.89 25.24 -3.65
C SER A 50 -2.17 26.00 -4.78
N ARG A 51 -2.42 27.31 -4.86
CA ARG A 51 -1.74 28.17 -5.84
C ARG A 51 -0.24 28.18 -5.57
N GLY A 52 0.55 27.86 -6.58
CA GLY A 52 2.00 27.85 -6.50
C GLY A 52 2.61 26.45 -6.26
N THR A 53 1.81 25.40 -6.12
CA THR A 53 2.32 24.03 -6.12
C THR A 53 3.01 23.71 -7.44
N LYS A 54 4.28 23.31 -7.38
CA LYS A 54 5.12 22.94 -8.53
C LYS A 54 5.49 21.47 -8.57
N GLY A 55 5.23 20.74 -7.52
CA GLY A 55 5.43 19.31 -7.38
C GLY A 55 4.84 18.80 -6.09
N ILE A 56 4.58 17.52 -6.03
CA ILE A 56 4.08 16.81 -4.85
C ILE A 56 5.12 15.78 -4.43
N ILE A 57 5.42 15.74 -3.15
CA ILE A 57 6.30 14.75 -2.54
C ILE A 57 5.44 13.86 -1.66
N LEU A 58 5.39 12.58 -2.00
CA LEU A 58 4.85 11.52 -1.17
C LEU A 58 5.99 10.98 -0.31
N LYS A 59 6.04 11.36 0.95
CA LYS A 59 7.02 10.87 1.91
C LYS A 59 6.49 9.57 2.51
N ILE A 60 7.15 8.45 2.23
CA ILE A 60 6.61 7.12 2.51
C ILE A 60 7.47 6.40 3.54
N ASN A 61 6.82 5.97 4.62
CA ASN A 61 7.36 5.09 5.64
C ASN A 61 6.27 4.08 6.07
N SER A 62 6.00 3.09 5.22
CA SER A 62 4.85 2.18 5.38
C SER A 62 5.21 0.72 5.07
N PRO A 63 4.85 -0.22 5.94
CA PRO A 63 4.97 -1.66 5.69
C PRO A 63 3.89 -2.19 4.72
N GLY A 64 2.91 -1.36 4.34
CA GLY A 64 1.74 -1.74 3.56
C GLY A 64 0.48 -1.91 4.41
N GLY A 65 -0.42 -2.77 3.96
CA GLY A 65 -1.70 -3.01 4.61
C GLY A 65 -2.78 -3.38 3.59
N SER A 66 -3.96 -2.80 3.71
CA SER A 66 -5.13 -3.10 2.89
C SER A 66 -4.88 -2.87 1.39
N PRO A 67 -5.02 -3.90 0.54
CA PRO A 67 -4.91 -3.74 -0.91
C PRO A 67 -5.94 -2.78 -1.48
N VAL A 68 -7.14 -2.73 -0.89
CA VAL A 68 -8.21 -1.83 -1.33
C VAL A 68 -7.83 -0.37 -1.09
N GLN A 69 -7.36 -0.04 0.10
CA GLN A 69 -6.95 1.33 0.44
C GLN A 69 -5.74 1.77 -0.39
N ALA A 70 -4.75 0.89 -0.56
CA ALA A 70 -3.59 1.16 -1.40
C ALA A 70 -3.98 1.38 -2.88
N GLY A 71 -4.90 0.57 -3.39
CA GLY A 71 -5.44 0.70 -4.74
C GLY A 71 -6.17 2.03 -4.95
N MET A 72 -7.08 2.41 -4.04
CA MET A 72 -7.79 3.67 -4.10
C MET A 72 -6.83 4.88 -4.10
N ILE A 73 -5.79 4.84 -3.27
CA ILE A 73 -4.76 5.89 -3.21
C ILE A 73 -3.96 5.96 -4.52
N ASN A 74 -3.51 4.81 -5.04
CA ASN A 74 -2.78 4.74 -6.32
C ASN A 74 -3.62 5.30 -7.48
N ASP A 75 -4.90 4.92 -7.56
CA ASP A 75 -5.80 5.37 -8.61
C ASP A 75 -6.04 6.90 -8.51
N GLU A 76 -6.20 7.44 -7.30
CA GLU A 76 -6.36 8.88 -7.12
C GLU A 76 -5.10 9.65 -7.52
N ILE A 77 -3.90 9.17 -7.17
CA ILE A 77 -2.65 9.79 -7.64
C ILE A 77 -2.62 9.82 -9.18
N LYS A 78 -2.91 8.70 -9.83
CA LYS A 78 -2.95 8.61 -11.30
C LYS A 78 -4.00 9.55 -11.90
N ARG A 79 -5.18 9.66 -11.27
CA ARG A 79 -6.25 10.57 -11.69
C ARG A 79 -5.80 12.02 -11.63
N GLN A 80 -5.22 12.43 -10.51
CA GLN A 80 -4.75 13.79 -10.29
C GLN A 80 -3.60 14.15 -11.26
N LYS A 81 -2.65 13.25 -11.49
CA LYS A 81 -1.58 13.44 -12.49
C LYS A 81 -2.13 13.69 -13.89
N LYS A 82 -3.21 12.99 -14.28
CA LYS A 82 -3.86 13.23 -15.59
C LYS A 82 -4.51 14.61 -15.68
N LEU A 83 -5.08 15.10 -14.59
CA LEU A 83 -5.71 16.43 -14.53
C LEU A 83 -4.67 17.56 -14.46
N HIS A 84 -3.50 17.27 -13.88
CA HIS A 84 -2.44 18.26 -13.63
C HIS A 84 -1.08 17.82 -14.19
N PRO A 85 -0.95 17.61 -15.51
CA PRO A 85 0.24 16.97 -16.11
C PRO A 85 1.54 17.78 -15.93
N HIS A 86 1.45 19.03 -15.49
CA HIS A 86 2.61 19.90 -15.25
C HIS A 86 3.11 19.89 -13.79
N ILE A 87 2.45 19.15 -12.90
CA ILE A 87 2.80 19.03 -11.49
C ILE A 87 3.26 17.60 -11.24
N PRO A 88 4.57 17.34 -11.19
CA PRO A 88 5.10 15.99 -10.98
C PRO A 88 4.82 15.51 -9.55
N VAL A 89 4.74 14.19 -9.39
CA VAL A 89 4.61 13.50 -8.12
C VAL A 89 5.85 12.64 -7.89
N TYR A 90 6.54 12.86 -6.80
CA TYR A 90 7.73 12.11 -6.39
C TYR A 90 7.45 11.30 -5.13
N ALA A 91 7.83 10.04 -5.11
CA ALA A 91 7.84 9.23 -3.90
C ALA A 91 9.24 9.28 -3.28
N VAL A 92 9.32 9.62 -2.01
CA VAL A 92 10.56 9.61 -1.22
C VAL A 92 10.38 8.63 -0.08
N VAL A 93 11.15 7.56 -0.12
CA VAL A 93 11.09 6.47 0.85
C VAL A 93 12.02 6.77 2.02
N GLU A 94 11.50 6.67 3.25
CA GLU A 94 12.31 6.69 4.46
C GLU A 94 12.83 5.27 4.77
N ASP A 95 12.45 4.67 5.89
CA ASP A 95 12.95 3.35 6.28
C ASP A 95 12.34 2.21 5.45
N ILE A 96 11.01 2.29 5.17
CA ILE A 96 10.29 1.19 4.52
C ILE A 96 9.21 1.69 3.56
N CYS A 97 9.14 1.04 2.40
CA CYS A 97 8.07 1.19 1.41
C CYS A 97 7.77 -0.21 0.84
N ALA A 98 6.98 -0.98 1.58
CA ALA A 98 6.73 -2.38 1.26
C ALA A 98 5.24 -2.64 0.99
N SER A 99 4.95 -3.69 0.20
CA SER A 99 3.59 -4.16 -0.07
C SER A 99 2.67 -3.01 -0.54
N GLY A 100 1.58 -2.72 0.18
CA GLY A 100 0.68 -1.60 -0.11
C GLY A 100 1.38 -0.23 -0.20
N GLY A 101 2.45 -0.01 0.57
CA GLY A 101 3.27 1.21 0.47
C GLY A 101 3.94 1.32 -0.90
N TYR A 102 4.51 0.23 -1.41
CA TYR A 102 5.11 0.18 -2.74
C TYR A 102 4.04 0.26 -3.85
N TYR A 103 2.85 -0.34 -3.63
CA TYR A 103 1.69 -0.19 -4.52
C TYR A 103 1.33 1.28 -4.75
N ILE A 104 1.38 2.10 -3.69
CA ILE A 104 1.16 3.54 -3.79
C ILE A 104 2.33 4.23 -4.50
N ALA A 105 3.57 3.91 -4.12
CA ALA A 105 4.78 4.56 -4.63
C ALA A 105 4.90 4.47 -6.16
N VAL A 106 4.49 3.35 -6.76
CA VAL A 106 4.59 3.15 -8.23
C VAL A 106 3.65 4.03 -9.05
N ALA A 107 2.73 4.77 -8.41
CA ALA A 107 1.92 5.80 -9.07
C ALA A 107 2.69 7.12 -9.28
N ALA A 108 3.80 7.34 -8.58
CA ALA A 108 4.65 8.51 -8.72
C ALA A 108 5.41 8.51 -10.06
N ASP A 109 5.95 9.67 -10.44
CA ASP A 109 6.79 9.79 -11.64
C ASP A 109 8.19 9.21 -11.40
N GLU A 110 8.75 9.47 -10.21
CA GLU A 110 10.03 8.94 -9.75
C GLU A 110 9.92 8.47 -8.30
N ILE A 111 10.73 7.46 -7.95
CA ILE A 111 10.84 6.92 -6.60
C ILE A 111 12.29 7.10 -6.14
N PHE A 112 12.47 7.75 -5.01
CA PHE A 112 13.75 7.97 -4.36
C PHE A 112 13.84 7.14 -3.09
N VAL A 113 14.94 6.45 -2.91
CA VAL A 113 15.18 5.56 -1.76
C VAL A 113 16.58 5.81 -1.17
N ASP A 114 16.73 5.65 0.14
CA ASP A 114 18.05 5.46 0.72
C ASP A 114 18.58 4.06 0.40
N LYS A 115 19.90 3.89 0.37
CA LYS A 115 20.53 2.59 0.11
C LYS A 115 20.09 1.47 1.06
N ALA A 116 19.69 1.83 2.28
CA ALA A 116 19.27 0.93 3.33
C ALA A 116 17.74 0.82 3.47
N SER A 117 16.95 1.66 2.79
CA SER A 117 15.49 1.56 2.80
C SER A 117 15.03 0.16 2.38
N ILE A 118 13.97 -0.34 2.99
CA ILE A 118 13.36 -1.62 2.61
C ILE A 118 12.27 -1.37 1.57
N VAL A 119 12.38 -2.00 0.39
CA VAL A 119 11.47 -1.78 -0.75
C VAL A 119 11.00 -3.11 -1.33
N GLY A 120 9.79 -3.14 -1.87
CA GLY A 120 9.24 -4.31 -2.57
C GLY A 120 8.14 -5.00 -1.78
N SER A 121 8.34 -6.27 -1.41
CA SER A 121 7.27 -7.10 -0.83
C SER A 121 6.02 -7.12 -1.74
N ILE A 122 6.25 -7.37 -3.04
CA ILE A 122 5.19 -7.41 -4.05
C ILE A 122 4.53 -8.79 -3.97
N GLY A 123 3.62 -8.90 -3.01
CA GLY A 123 2.91 -10.13 -2.69
C GLY A 123 1.63 -9.84 -1.93
N VAL A 124 0.82 -10.88 -1.74
CA VAL A 124 -0.44 -10.83 -0.98
C VAL A 124 -0.48 -11.99 -0.04
N LEU A 125 -0.87 -11.76 1.19
CA LEU A 125 -1.06 -12.81 2.19
C LEU A 125 -2.44 -12.70 2.83
N MET A 126 -2.92 -13.83 3.31
CA MET A 126 -3.99 -13.96 4.27
C MET A 126 -3.56 -15.01 5.28
N ASP A 127 -3.49 -14.65 6.53
CA ASP A 127 -3.05 -15.53 7.61
C ASP A 127 -4.14 -15.72 8.66
N GLY A 128 -4.00 -16.78 9.45
CA GLY A 128 -4.90 -17.12 10.53
C GLY A 128 -4.39 -18.30 11.33
N PHE A 129 -5.03 -18.55 12.47
CA PHE A 129 -4.70 -19.66 13.35
C PHE A 129 -5.80 -20.72 13.33
N GLY A 130 -5.44 -21.99 13.52
CA GLY A 130 -6.37 -23.10 13.70
C GLY A 130 -6.36 -23.61 15.14
N PHE A 131 -7.53 -23.71 15.77
CA PHE A 131 -7.68 -24.11 17.18
C PHE A 131 -8.36 -25.46 17.36
N THR A 132 -8.65 -26.19 16.30
CA THR A 132 -9.42 -27.46 16.33
C THR A 132 -8.84 -28.48 17.31
N ASP A 133 -7.53 -28.73 17.26
CA ASP A 133 -6.89 -29.72 18.14
C ASP A 133 -6.71 -29.21 19.57
N THR A 134 -6.55 -27.91 19.76
CA THR A 134 -6.54 -27.30 21.10
C THR A 134 -7.90 -27.49 21.78
N MET A 135 -9.01 -27.23 21.08
CA MET A 135 -10.36 -27.43 21.62
C MET A 135 -10.60 -28.89 22.04
N LYS A 136 -10.18 -29.86 21.22
CA LYS A 136 -10.26 -31.29 21.58
C LYS A 136 -9.53 -31.62 22.88
N LYS A 137 -8.31 -31.07 23.03
CA LYS A 137 -7.48 -31.32 24.23
C LYS A 137 -8.11 -30.76 25.52
N VAL A 138 -8.85 -29.65 25.43
CA VAL A 138 -9.50 -29.01 26.59
C VAL A 138 -10.98 -29.37 26.72
N GLY A 139 -11.48 -30.33 25.92
CA GLY A 139 -12.86 -30.81 25.99
C GLY A 139 -13.91 -29.80 25.48
N VAL A 140 -13.55 -28.88 24.60
CA VAL A 140 -14.45 -27.89 23.99
C VAL A 140 -15.00 -28.44 22.67
N GLU A 141 -16.30 -28.44 22.50
CA GLU A 141 -17.02 -28.85 21.28
C GLU A 141 -17.52 -27.62 20.52
N ARG A 142 -17.22 -27.55 19.23
CA ARG A 142 -17.75 -26.53 18.32
C ARG A 142 -19.14 -26.95 17.81
N ARG A 143 -20.17 -26.14 18.07
CA ARG A 143 -21.55 -26.35 17.62
C ARG A 143 -21.91 -25.27 16.59
N LEU A 144 -21.40 -25.43 15.37
CA LEU A 144 -21.62 -24.48 14.27
C LEU A 144 -22.85 -24.86 13.45
N MET A 145 -23.75 -23.90 13.26
CA MET A 145 -24.88 -24.02 12.33
C MET A 145 -24.81 -22.89 11.32
N THR A 146 -24.89 -23.23 10.04
CA THR A 146 -24.83 -22.23 8.95
C THR A 146 -25.90 -22.51 7.90
N ALA A 147 -26.39 -21.45 7.29
CA ALA A 147 -27.10 -21.51 6.01
C ALA A 147 -26.17 -21.01 4.91
N GLY A 148 -25.93 -21.85 3.89
CA GLY A 148 -24.90 -21.66 2.86
C GLY A 148 -23.65 -22.48 3.15
N SER A 149 -23.28 -23.36 2.21
CA SER A 149 -22.23 -24.37 2.35
C SER A 149 -20.82 -23.82 2.64
N ASN A 150 -20.56 -22.56 2.30
CA ASN A 150 -19.27 -21.92 2.50
C ASN A 150 -19.32 -20.74 3.49
N LYS A 151 -20.41 -20.60 4.28
CA LYS A 151 -20.59 -19.44 5.16
C LYS A 151 -19.55 -19.36 6.28
N ALA A 152 -19.02 -20.51 6.71
CA ALA A 152 -17.96 -20.60 7.72
C ALA A 152 -16.59 -20.91 7.09
N MET A 153 -16.35 -20.45 5.89
CA MET A 153 -15.05 -20.60 5.25
C MET A 153 -13.96 -19.91 6.09
N LEU A 154 -12.84 -20.61 6.29
CA LEU A 154 -11.70 -20.17 7.11
C LEU A 154 -12.02 -20.00 8.61
N ASP A 155 -13.09 -20.63 9.11
CA ASP A 155 -13.36 -20.66 10.56
C ASP A 155 -12.19 -21.34 11.31
N PRO A 156 -11.53 -20.63 12.25
CA PRO A 156 -10.35 -21.14 12.95
C PRO A 156 -10.64 -22.28 13.90
N PHE A 157 -11.91 -22.53 14.20
CA PHE A 157 -12.39 -23.58 15.10
C PHE A 157 -12.93 -24.81 14.38
N SER A 158 -12.87 -24.84 13.06
CA SER A 158 -13.28 -25.97 12.22
C SER A 158 -12.09 -26.59 11.49
N PRO A 159 -12.16 -27.89 11.12
CA PRO A 159 -11.13 -28.50 10.29
C PRO A 159 -10.97 -27.79 8.95
N VAL A 160 -9.74 -27.76 8.45
CA VAL A 160 -9.42 -27.16 7.14
C VAL A 160 -10.16 -27.92 6.04
N ASN A 161 -10.80 -27.16 5.13
CA ASN A 161 -11.42 -27.68 3.93
C ASN A 161 -10.57 -27.31 2.70
N SER A 162 -10.02 -28.33 2.03
CA SER A 162 -9.09 -28.14 0.89
C SER A 162 -9.73 -27.42 -0.31
N LYS A 163 -11.03 -27.59 -0.56
CA LYS A 163 -11.74 -26.88 -1.64
C LYS A 163 -11.89 -25.40 -1.34
N GLN A 164 -12.19 -25.07 -0.08
CA GLN A 164 -12.29 -23.68 0.36
C GLN A 164 -10.90 -23.01 0.36
N GLN A 165 -9.86 -23.74 0.78
CA GLN A 165 -8.48 -23.29 0.70
C GLN A 165 -8.04 -22.97 -0.74
N ALA A 166 -8.35 -23.86 -1.68
CA ALA A 166 -8.06 -23.66 -3.11
C ALA A 166 -8.78 -22.42 -3.67
N PHE A 167 -10.05 -22.21 -3.28
CA PHE A 167 -10.81 -21.03 -3.68
C PHE A 167 -10.17 -19.73 -3.18
N VAL A 168 -9.76 -19.70 -1.89
CA VAL A 168 -9.11 -18.51 -1.32
C VAL A 168 -7.74 -18.27 -1.94
N GLN A 169 -6.97 -19.35 -2.19
CA GLN A 169 -5.67 -19.22 -2.87
C GLN A 169 -5.82 -18.59 -4.26
N GLU A 170 -6.85 -18.99 -5.01
CA GLU A 170 -7.11 -18.39 -6.33
C GLU A 170 -7.48 -16.90 -6.22
N MET A 171 -8.26 -16.52 -5.23
CA MET A 171 -8.56 -15.10 -4.96
C MET A 171 -7.28 -14.31 -4.63
N LEU A 172 -6.39 -14.86 -3.79
CA LEU A 172 -5.09 -14.23 -3.50
C LEU A 172 -4.22 -14.08 -4.75
N ASN A 173 -4.20 -15.11 -5.62
CA ASN A 173 -3.49 -15.05 -6.89
C ASN A 173 -4.01 -13.92 -7.78
N GLN A 174 -5.32 -13.72 -7.86
CA GLN A 174 -5.94 -12.63 -8.63
C GLN A 174 -5.53 -11.26 -8.09
N VAL A 175 -5.58 -11.06 -6.78
CA VAL A 175 -5.13 -9.79 -6.15
C VAL A 175 -3.63 -9.57 -6.38
N HIS A 176 -2.83 -10.64 -6.32
CA HIS A 176 -1.40 -10.56 -6.60
C HIS A 176 -1.13 -10.18 -8.07
N GLN A 177 -1.87 -10.74 -9.04
CA GLN A 177 -1.75 -10.35 -10.44
C GLN A 177 -2.12 -8.87 -10.68
N GLN A 178 -3.12 -8.34 -9.97
CA GLN A 178 -3.43 -6.91 -10.00
C GLN A 178 -2.24 -6.08 -9.51
N PHE A 179 -1.61 -6.47 -8.41
CA PHE A 179 -0.43 -5.77 -7.89
C PHE A 179 0.74 -5.81 -8.88
N ILE A 180 1.03 -6.99 -9.45
CA ILE A 180 2.06 -7.15 -10.49
C ILE A 180 1.82 -6.20 -11.66
N GLN A 181 0.57 -6.13 -12.15
CA GLN A 181 0.21 -5.26 -13.26
C GLN A 181 0.44 -3.78 -12.93
N VAL A 182 0.03 -3.35 -11.74
CA VAL A 182 0.22 -1.96 -11.27
C VAL A 182 1.71 -1.60 -11.20
N VAL A 183 2.55 -2.51 -10.71
CA VAL A 183 4.01 -2.30 -10.70
C VAL A 183 4.58 -2.22 -12.10
N LYS A 184 4.19 -3.13 -12.99
CA LYS A 184 4.62 -3.10 -14.41
C LYS A 184 4.23 -1.79 -15.10
N ASP A 185 3.01 -1.33 -14.87
CA ASP A 185 2.52 -0.06 -15.44
C ASP A 185 3.27 1.15 -14.89
N GLY A 186 3.56 1.16 -13.59
CA GLY A 186 4.24 2.28 -12.95
C GLY A 186 5.75 2.33 -13.22
N ARG A 187 6.39 1.15 -13.33
CA ARG A 187 7.84 1.09 -13.57
C ARG A 187 8.20 1.03 -15.05
N GLY A 188 7.32 0.47 -15.89
CA GLY A 188 7.54 0.38 -17.34
C GLY A 188 8.90 -0.21 -17.70
N ASN A 189 9.64 0.43 -18.61
CA ASN A 189 10.94 -0.01 -19.08
C ASN A 189 12.08 0.05 -18.03
N ARG A 190 11.82 0.64 -16.86
CA ARG A 190 12.79 0.66 -15.74
C ARG A 190 12.91 -0.71 -15.09
N LEU A 191 11.80 -1.48 -15.04
CA LEU A 191 11.76 -2.79 -14.43
C LEU A 191 12.69 -3.77 -15.14
N LYS A 192 13.52 -4.47 -14.37
CA LYS A 192 14.41 -5.50 -14.87
C LYS A 192 13.76 -6.86 -14.72
N ASP A 193 14.03 -7.74 -15.67
CA ASP A 193 13.56 -9.13 -15.59
C ASP A 193 14.30 -9.88 -14.47
N SER A 194 13.52 -10.35 -13.50
CA SER A 194 14.01 -11.16 -12.38
C SER A 194 12.86 -12.04 -11.88
N PRO A 195 13.08 -13.35 -11.70
CA PRO A 195 12.05 -14.29 -11.27
C PRO A 195 11.51 -13.96 -9.86
N ASP A 196 12.34 -13.29 -9.03
CA ASP A 196 12.00 -13.02 -7.64
C ASP A 196 11.27 -11.69 -7.42
N THR A 197 11.26 -10.79 -8.42
CA THR A 197 10.68 -9.45 -8.28
C THR A 197 9.23 -9.48 -7.77
N PHE A 198 8.47 -10.47 -8.18
CA PHE A 198 7.06 -10.64 -7.84
C PHE A 198 6.79 -11.80 -6.88
N SER A 199 7.80 -12.29 -6.17
CA SER A 199 7.68 -13.43 -5.25
C SER A 199 7.24 -13.05 -3.83
N GLY A 200 7.08 -11.76 -3.54
CA GLY A 200 6.83 -11.25 -2.19
C GLY A 200 8.10 -10.92 -1.40
N LEU A 201 9.28 -11.10 -2.00
CA LEU A 201 10.54 -10.68 -1.40
C LEU A 201 10.64 -9.15 -1.32
N PHE A 202 11.53 -8.69 -0.47
CA PHE A 202 11.89 -7.28 -0.32
C PHE A 202 13.42 -7.13 -0.41
N TRP A 203 13.84 -5.93 -0.75
CA TRP A 203 15.25 -5.59 -0.99
C TRP A 203 15.63 -4.31 -0.25
N ASN A 204 16.90 -4.14 0.01
CA ASN A 204 17.40 -2.82 0.35
C ASN A 204 17.36 -1.90 -0.87
N GLY A 205 17.42 -0.58 -0.67
CA GLY A 205 17.28 0.40 -1.75
C GLY A 205 18.30 0.23 -2.86
N GLU A 206 19.55 -0.13 -2.53
CA GLU A 206 20.60 -0.38 -3.53
C GLU A 206 20.24 -1.54 -4.46
N ALA A 207 19.73 -2.65 -3.92
CA ALA A 207 19.28 -3.80 -4.72
C ALA A 207 17.99 -3.50 -5.47
N ALA A 208 17.05 -2.77 -4.87
CA ALA A 208 15.80 -2.36 -5.51
C ALA A 208 16.05 -1.51 -6.77
N ILE A 209 16.99 -0.56 -6.71
CA ILE A 209 17.40 0.25 -7.88
C ILE A 209 17.91 -0.65 -9.01
N LYS A 210 18.72 -1.68 -8.71
CA LYS A 210 19.25 -2.62 -9.71
C LYS A 210 18.14 -3.43 -10.38
N LEU A 211 17.03 -3.69 -9.67
CA LEU A 211 15.83 -4.36 -10.19
C LEU A 211 14.88 -3.40 -10.94
N GLY A 212 15.10 -2.09 -10.82
CA GLY A 212 14.25 -1.07 -11.41
C GLY A 212 12.96 -0.79 -10.64
N LEU A 213 12.96 -1.18 -9.36
CA LEU A 213 11.87 -0.93 -8.42
C LEU A 213 11.85 0.50 -7.90
#